data_fa4ce8ed4bc645a3ce1e19672ca9edc1
#
_entry.id   fa4ce8ed4bc645a3ce1e19672ca9edc1
#
_cell.length_a   1.000
_cell.length_b   1.000
_cell.length_c   1.000
_cell.angle_alpha   90.00
_cell.angle_beta   90.00
_cell.angle_gamma   90.00
#
_symmetry.space_group_name_H-M   'P 1'
#
loop_
_entity.id
_entity.type
_entity.pdbx_description
1 polymer ?
#
loop_
_entity_poly.entity_id
_entity_poly.type
_entity_poly.pdbx_seq_one_letter_code
_entity_poly.pdbx_strand_id
1 'polypeptide(L)'
;AGVMAHPFVRNTDLPLDERGRITAKATLQVVEGEKVIVDAWTAGDVSAVPDLSGGGVGGFCVPNAQHAVRQAKLLAKNIVASLRNQTIEEYLHKNLGAVAGLGIGVGVYQYKKLAIKGVIAWFMHRGYHGLAMPMWERKIRVVSGWIWNFLLRRDIVAISATKDPRLAFATFASRPKA
;
A
#
# COMPACT_ATOMS: atom_id res chain seq x y z
N ALA A 1 -6.16 5.77 12.54
CA ALA A 1 -5.39 4.77 11.79
C ALA A 1 -4.92 5.40 10.48
N GLY A 2 -3.68 5.23 10.11
CA GLY A 2 -3.09 5.77 8.89
C GLY A 2 -1.68 5.23 8.71
N VAL A 3 -1.10 5.52 7.55
CA VAL A 3 0.27 5.18 7.21
C VAL A 3 1.08 6.49 7.19
N MET A 4 2.25 6.48 7.80
CA MET A 4 3.20 7.59 7.78
C MET A 4 4.53 7.09 7.22
N ALA A 5 5.27 7.99 6.55
CA ALA A 5 6.63 7.70 6.18
C ALA A 5 7.47 7.40 7.43
N HIS A 6 8.36 6.40 7.36
CA HIS A 6 9.17 6.01 8.50
C HIS A 6 10.08 7.17 8.92
N PRO A 7 10.24 7.46 10.22
CA PRO A 7 11.07 8.59 10.71
C PRO A 7 12.51 8.57 10.19
N PHE A 8 13.05 7.40 9.84
CA PHE A 8 14.37 7.26 9.24
C PHE A 8 14.57 8.13 7.98
N VAL A 9 13.50 8.36 7.20
CA VAL A 9 13.56 9.19 5.99
C VAL A 9 13.99 10.63 6.30
N ARG A 10 13.66 11.13 7.51
CA ARG A 10 14.06 12.45 7.96
C ARG A 10 15.56 12.60 8.25
N ASN A 11 16.26 11.46 8.35
CA ASN A 11 17.72 11.43 8.57
C ASN A 11 18.48 11.33 7.24
N THR A 12 17.79 11.46 6.11
CA THR A 12 18.40 11.52 4.78
C THR A 12 18.40 12.97 4.29
N ASP A 13 19.29 13.30 3.37
CA ASP A 13 19.34 14.62 2.72
C ASP A 13 18.32 14.78 1.60
N LEU A 14 17.32 13.89 1.54
CA LEU A 14 16.29 13.94 0.52
C LEU A 14 15.22 14.99 0.85
N PRO A 15 14.70 15.72 -0.14
CA PRO A 15 13.65 16.68 0.06
C PRO A 15 12.35 16.01 0.46
N LEU A 16 11.73 16.51 1.52
CA LEU A 16 10.51 15.97 2.09
C LEU A 16 9.37 16.98 2.02
N ASP A 17 8.16 16.48 1.87
CA ASP A 17 6.95 17.28 2.04
C ASP A 17 6.61 17.49 3.54
N GLU A 18 5.57 18.29 3.82
CA GLU A 18 5.09 18.57 5.19
C GLU A 18 4.69 17.31 5.97
N ARG A 19 4.37 16.21 5.27
CA ARG A 19 4.00 14.91 5.87
C ARG A 19 5.21 13.98 6.04
N GLY A 20 6.42 14.43 5.69
CA GLY A 20 7.66 13.66 5.77
C GLY A 20 7.82 12.62 4.66
N ARG A 21 7.13 12.79 3.53
CA ARG A 21 7.29 11.94 2.34
C ARG A 21 8.30 12.57 1.39
N ILE A 22 9.05 11.74 0.68
CA ILE A 22 10.01 12.20 -0.34
C ILE A 22 9.25 12.84 -1.50
N THR A 23 9.61 14.07 -1.86
CA THR A 23 8.98 14.80 -2.97
C THR A 23 9.39 14.21 -4.31
N ALA A 24 8.42 14.03 -5.20
CA ALA A 24 8.63 13.39 -6.50
C ALA A 24 7.83 14.03 -7.61
N LYS A 25 8.33 13.91 -8.86
CA LYS A 25 7.52 14.10 -10.08
C LYS A 25 6.67 12.85 -10.37
N ALA A 26 5.73 13.00 -11.27
CA ALA A 26 4.96 11.87 -11.80
C ALA A 26 5.85 10.81 -12.46
N THR A 27 7.02 11.16 -12.93
CA THR A 27 8.05 10.25 -13.45
C THR A 27 8.75 9.42 -12.38
N LEU A 28 8.45 9.65 -11.09
CA LEU A 28 9.05 8.99 -9.93
C LEU A 28 10.49 9.43 -9.62
N GLN A 29 10.98 10.48 -10.27
CA GLN A 29 12.24 11.12 -9.92
C GLN A 29 12.04 12.01 -8.69
N VAL A 30 13.03 12.00 -7.80
CA VAL A 30 13.05 12.89 -6.63
C VAL A 30 13.29 14.32 -7.06
N VAL A 31 12.58 15.27 -6.44
CA VAL A 31 12.69 16.70 -6.79
C VAL A 31 12.79 17.57 -5.55
N GLU A 32 13.56 18.63 -5.66
CA GLU A 32 13.60 19.75 -4.75
C GLU A 32 13.01 20.98 -5.44
N GLY A 33 11.77 21.30 -5.10
CA GLY A 33 10.98 22.26 -5.89
C GLY A 33 10.77 21.74 -7.32
N GLU A 34 11.29 22.46 -8.33
CA GLU A 34 11.22 22.05 -9.73
C GLU A 34 12.46 21.28 -10.21
N LYS A 35 13.55 21.32 -9.43
CA LYS A 35 14.82 20.70 -9.80
C LYS A 35 14.82 19.21 -9.52
N VAL A 36 15.09 18.41 -10.54
CA VAL A 36 15.29 16.97 -10.41
C VAL A 36 16.63 16.70 -9.75
N ILE A 37 16.64 15.85 -8.73
CA ILE A 37 17.87 15.32 -8.13
C ILE A 37 18.34 14.14 -8.99
N VAL A 38 19.54 14.27 -9.55
CA VAL A 38 20.12 13.26 -10.44
C VAL A 38 20.26 11.93 -9.71
N ASP A 39 19.92 10.84 -10.39
CA ASP A 39 20.01 9.46 -9.91
C ASP A 39 19.19 9.14 -8.66
N ALA A 40 18.30 10.04 -8.23
CA ALA A 40 17.41 9.83 -7.11
C ALA A 40 15.98 9.51 -7.56
N TRP A 41 15.46 8.38 -7.08
CA TRP A 41 14.15 7.87 -7.45
C TRP A 41 13.37 7.43 -6.20
N THR A 42 12.05 7.53 -6.24
CA THR A 42 11.21 7.13 -5.11
C THR A 42 9.86 6.60 -5.58
N ALA A 43 9.26 5.70 -4.81
CA ALA A 43 7.95 5.11 -5.09
C ALA A 43 7.27 4.58 -3.82
N GLY A 44 5.96 4.38 -3.88
CA GLY A 44 5.15 3.81 -2.80
C GLY A 44 4.80 4.80 -1.70
N ASP A 45 4.46 4.28 -0.53
CA ASP A 45 3.86 5.06 0.56
C ASP A 45 4.79 6.11 1.16
N VAL A 46 6.11 5.97 0.96
CA VAL A 46 7.13 6.91 1.39
C VAL A 46 7.24 8.14 0.49
N SER A 47 6.56 8.14 -0.66
CA SER A 47 6.72 9.11 -1.74
C SER A 47 5.50 10.01 -1.89
N ALA A 48 5.72 11.29 -2.15
CA ALA A 48 4.68 12.25 -2.52
C ALA A 48 4.56 12.31 -4.06
N VAL A 49 4.05 11.23 -4.67
CA VAL A 49 3.86 11.15 -6.12
C VAL A 49 2.58 11.89 -6.51
N PRO A 50 2.61 12.85 -7.45
CA PRO A 50 1.42 13.53 -7.96
C PRO A 50 0.40 12.55 -8.54
N ASP A 51 -0.88 12.76 -8.27
CA ASP A 51 -1.97 11.99 -8.88
C ASP A 51 -2.52 12.71 -10.12
N LEU A 52 -2.04 12.34 -11.28
CA LEU A 52 -2.49 12.87 -12.57
C LEU A 52 -3.92 12.41 -12.94
N SER A 53 -4.52 11.47 -12.21
CA SER A 53 -5.91 11.05 -12.42
C SER A 53 -6.93 11.95 -11.72
N GLY A 54 -6.47 12.84 -10.85
CA GLY A 54 -7.30 13.80 -10.11
C GLY A 54 -8.11 13.19 -8.96
N GLY A 55 -7.87 11.93 -8.60
CA GLY A 55 -8.59 11.25 -7.51
C GLY A 55 -7.89 11.27 -6.15
N GLY A 56 -6.68 11.79 -6.09
CA GLY A 56 -5.84 11.80 -4.90
C GLY A 56 -6.17 12.93 -3.92
N VAL A 57 -6.00 12.68 -2.64
CA VAL A 57 -6.18 13.68 -1.60
C VAL A 57 -4.99 14.65 -1.59
N GLY A 58 -5.27 15.94 -1.76
CA GLY A 58 -4.23 16.97 -1.83
C GLY A 58 -3.38 16.92 -3.10
N GLY A 59 -3.88 16.30 -4.18
CA GLY A 59 -3.17 16.20 -5.45
C GLY A 59 -2.15 15.07 -5.54
N PHE A 60 -2.06 14.21 -4.52
CA PHE A 60 -1.09 13.11 -4.46
C PHE A 60 -1.77 11.74 -4.46
N CYS A 61 -1.05 10.74 -4.95
CA CYS A 61 -1.47 9.35 -4.87
C CYS A 61 -1.72 8.92 -3.42
N VAL A 62 -2.79 8.17 -3.19
CA VAL A 62 -3.12 7.64 -1.87
C VAL A 62 -2.12 6.55 -1.49
N PRO A 63 -1.54 6.56 -0.26
CA PRO A 63 -0.64 5.51 0.19
C PRO A 63 -1.39 4.19 0.31
N ASN A 64 -1.16 3.29 -0.62
CA ASN A 64 -1.71 1.93 -0.63
C ASN A 64 -0.90 1.01 -1.55
N ALA A 65 -1.03 -0.29 -1.34
CA ALA A 65 -0.34 -1.32 -2.12
C ALA A 65 -0.68 -1.26 -3.63
N GLN A 66 -1.86 -0.76 -3.98
CA GLN A 66 -2.29 -0.64 -5.37
C GLN A 66 -1.41 0.34 -6.15
N HIS A 67 -1.13 1.52 -5.56
CA HIS A 67 -0.22 2.48 -6.15
C HIS A 67 1.24 2.02 -6.00
N ALA A 68 1.66 1.54 -4.83
CA ALA A 68 3.04 1.13 -4.57
C ALA A 68 3.56 0.08 -5.57
N VAL A 69 2.79 -0.98 -5.83
CA VAL A 69 3.18 -2.04 -6.78
C VAL A 69 3.27 -1.53 -8.22
N ARG A 70 2.37 -0.65 -8.63
CA ARG A 70 2.38 -0.09 -10.00
C ARG A 70 3.49 0.93 -10.19
N GLN A 71 3.69 1.78 -9.20
CA GLN A 71 4.81 2.72 -9.18
C GLN A 71 6.14 1.98 -9.23
N ALA A 72 6.32 0.91 -8.45
CA ALA A 72 7.56 0.12 -8.48
C ALA A 72 7.86 -0.48 -9.87
N LYS A 73 6.83 -0.93 -10.59
CA LYS A 73 6.99 -1.44 -11.96
C LYS A 73 7.41 -0.35 -12.94
N LEU A 74 6.78 0.83 -12.84
CA LEU A 74 7.15 1.97 -13.67
C LEU A 74 8.52 2.51 -13.31
N LEU A 75 8.83 2.58 -12.02
CA LEU A 75 10.13 2.98 -11.51
C LEU A 75 11.26 2.17 -12.14
N ALA A 76 11.12 0.83 -12.15
CA ALA A 76 12.11 -0.05 -12.76
C ALA A 76 12.28 0.25 -14.27
N LYS A 77 11.19 0.49 -14.99
CA LYS A 77 11.25 0.88 -16.42
C LYS A 77 11.95 2.23 -16.61
N ASN A 78 11.57 3.22 -15.81
CA ASN A 78 12.11 4.57 -15.92
C ASN A 78 13.60 4.64 -15.56
N ILE A 79 14.06 3.87 -14.57
CA ILE A 79 15.49 3.77 -14.27
C ILE A 79 16.25 3.19 -15.48
N VAL A 80 15.75 2.11 -16.09
CA VAL A 80 16.38 1.52 -17.27
C VAL A 80 16.34 2.48 -18.46
N ALA A 81 15.23 3.19 -18.68
CA ALA A 81 15.10 4.19 -19.73
C ALA A 81 16.10 5.34 -19.54
N SER A 82 16.22 5.84 -18.30
CA SER A 82 17.17 6.90 -17.95
C SER A 82 18.62 6.49 -18.23
N LEU A 83 19.01 5.27 -17.79
CA LEU A 83 20.36 4.74 -18.05
C LEU A 83 20.68 4.55 -19.54
N ARG A 84 19.65 4.42 -20.37
CA ARG A 84 19.78 4.26 -21.84
C ARG A 84 19.52 5.56 -22.62
N ASN A 85 19.37 6.69 -21.94
CA ASN A 85 18.98 7.98 -22.52
C ASN A 85 17.70 7.90 -23.36
N GLN A 86 16.74 7.11 -22.89
CA GLN A 86 15.40 6.95 -23.48
C GLN A 86 14.37 7.79 -22.72
N THR A 87 13.22 8.02 -23.33
CA THR A 87 12.12 8.75 -22.73
C THR A 87 11.56 8.00 -21.53
N ILE A 88 11.41 8.71 -20.40
CA ILE A 88 10.78 8.20 -19.17
C ILE A 88 9.28 8.50 -19.19
N GLU A 89 8.48 7.63 -18.59
CA GLU A 89 7.01 7.71 -18.56
C GLU A 89 6.51 8.31 -17.25
N GLU A 90 5.36 8.98 -17.30
CA GLU A 90 4.68 9.47 -16.10
C GLU A 90 3.75 8.42 -15.51
N TYR A 91 3.66 8.40 -14.18
CA TYR A 91 2.75 7.53 -13.48
C TYR A 91 1.30 8.03 -13.59
N LEU A 92 0.47 7.25 -14.24
CA LEU A 92 -0.97 7.48 -14.34
C LEU A 92 -1.72 6.22 -13.98
N HIS A 93 -2.53 6.25 -12.92
CA HIS A 93 -3.38 5.13 -12.55
C HIS A 93 -4.70 5.60 -11.94
N LYS A 94 -5.80 5.22 -12.55
CA LYS A 94 -7.14 5.43 -11.98
C LYS A 94 -7.36 4.45 -10.82
N ASN A 95 -7.74 5.00 -9.68
CA ASN A 95 -8.09 4.20 -8.51
C ASN A 95 -9.25 3.23 -8.85
N LEU A 96 -9.06 1.95 -8.56
CA LEU A 96 -10.05 0.88 -8.78
C LEU A 96 -10.97 0.65 -7.58
N GLY A 97 -10.92 1.55 -6.59
CA GLY A 97 -11.66 1.42 -5.34
C GLY A 97 -10.84 0.74 -4.25
N ALA A 98 -11.46 0.59 -3.11
CA ALA A 98 -10.90 -0.07 -1.93
C ALA A 98 -11.75 -1.29 -1.58
N VAL A 99 -11.08 -2.37 -1.22
CA VAL A 99 -11.71 -3.61 -0.77
C VAL A 99 -11.09 -4.05 0.54
N ALA A 100 -11.91 -4.46 1.50
CA ALA A 100 -11.46 -4.99 2.78
C ALA A 100 -12.24 -6.24 3.20
N GLY A 101 -11.54 -7.23 3.73
CA GLY A 101 -12.13 -8.39 4.37
C GLY A 101 -12.21 -8.16 5.89
N LEU A 102 -13.40 -8.26 6.45
CA LEU A 102 -13.66 -8.04 7.88
C LEU A 102 -13.90 -9.35 8.65
N GLY A 103 -13.87 -10.48 7.96
CA GLY A 103 -14.11 -11.80 8.51
C GLY A 103 -14.49 -12.80 7.43
N ILE A 104 -14.89 -14.01 7.83
CA ILE A 104 -15.37 -15.03 6.89
C ILE A 104 -16.75 -14.61 6.39
N GLY A 105 -16.91 -14.48 5.08
CA GLY A 105 -18.16 -14.06 4.44
C GLY A 105 -18.50 -12.58 4.64
N VAL A 106 -17.64 -11.81 5.29
CA VAL A 106 -17.86 -10.38 5.55
C VAL A 106 -16.77 -9.54 4.89
N GLY A 107 -17.17 -8.71 3.96
CA GLY A 107 -16.28 -7.78 3.27
C GLY A 107 -16.97 -6.47 2.93
N VAL A 108 -16.18 -5.49 2.54
CA VAL A 108 -16.65 -4.22 2.00
C VAL A 108 -15.83 -3.87 0.77
N TYR A 109 -16.49 -3.37 -0.25
CA TYR A 109 -15.87 -2.80 -1.43
C TYR A 109 -16.50 -1.43 -1.68
N GLN A 110 -15.68 -0.44 -1.97
CA GLN A 110 -16.12 0.90 -2.32
C GLN A 110 -15.39 1.41 -3.56
N TYR A 111 -16.17 1.86 -4.52
CA TYR A 111 -15.66 2.57 -5.68
C TYR A 111 -16.56 3.77 -5.99
N LYS A 112 -16.03 4.96 -5.88
CA LYS A 112 -16.81 6.21 -5.99
C LYS A 112 -18.02 6.19 -5.04
N LYS A 113 -19.23 6.25 -5.58
CA LYS A 113 -20.51 6.21 -4.82
C LYS A 113 -21.03 4.78 -4.63
N LEU A 114 -20.45 3.78 -5.28
CA LEU A 114 -20.86 2.38 -5.16
C LEU A 114 -20.20 1.74 -3.94
N ALA A 115 -21.02 1.23 -3.03
CA ALA A 115 -20.56 0.45 -1.88
C ALA A 115 -21.24 -0.93 -1.90
N ILE A 116 -20.44 -1.99 -1.95
CA ILE A 116 -20.87 -3.39 -1.87
C ILE A 116 -20.41 -3.95 -0.53
N LYS A 117 -21.29 -4.67 0.18
CA LYS A 117 -21.01 -5.25 1.49
C LYS A 117 -21.33 -6.74 1.53
N GLY A 118 -20.80 -7.44 2.54
CA GLY A 118 -21.09 -8.84 2.82
C GLY A 118 -20.31 -9.82 1.95
N VAL A 119 -20.94 -10.96 1.65
CA VAL A 119 -20.31 -12.11 1.00
C VAL A 119 -19.76 -11.77 -0.39
N ILE A 120 -20.46 -10.97 -1.17
CA ILE A 120 -20.01 -10.56 -2.51
C ILE A 120 -18.69 -9.78 -2.41
N ALA A 121 -18.61 -8.77 -1.56
CA ALA A 121 -17.38 -8.01 -1.35
C ALA A 121 -16.25 -8.88 -0.78
N TRP A 122 -16.59 -9.85 0.07
CA TRP A 122 -15.64 -10.83 0.58
C TRP A 122 -15.03 -11.69 -0.54
N PHE A 123 -15.85 -12.20 -1.47
CA PHE A 123 -15.35 -12.92 -2.65
C PHE A 123 -14.54 -12.03 -3.59
N MET A 124 -14.93 -10.77 -3.79
CA MET A 124 -14.15 -9.81 -4.58
C MET A 124 -12.75 -9.60 -3.98
N HIS A 125 -12.67 -9.42 -2.65
CA HIS A 125 -11.41 -9.29 -1.93
C HIS A 125 -10.53 -10.54 -2.10
N ARG A 126 -11.09 -11.72 -1.86
CA ARG A 126 -10.38 -12.99 -1.97
C ARG A 126 -9.94 -13.29 -3.41
N GLY A 127 -10.84 -13.08 -4.37
CA GLY A 127 -10.55 -13.28 -5.79
C GLY A 127 -9.41 -12.39 -6.28
N TYR A 128 -9.45 -11.10 -5.96
CA TYR A 128 -8.37 -10.17 -6.30
C TYR A 128 -7.02 -10.62 -5.74
N HIS A 129 -6.96 -10.91 -4.44
CA HIS A 129 -5.71 -11.33 -3.81
C HIS A 129 -5.24 -12.71 -4.27
N GLY A 130 -6.15 -13.64 -4.54
CA GLY A 130 -5.83 -14.93 -5.09
C GLY A 130 -5.23 -14.84 -6.49
N LEU A 131 -5.80 -13.99 -7.36
CA LEU A 131 -5.27 -13.75 -8.70
C LEU A 131 -3.91 -13.01 -8.68
N ALA A 132 -3.77 -12.02 -7.82
CA ALA A 132 -2.54 -11.22 -7.70
C ALA A 132 -1.38 -11.97 -7.05
N MET A 133 -1.63 -13.09 -6.38
CA MET A 133 -0.61 -13.87 -5.69
C MET A 133 0.39 -14.47 -6.69
N PRO A 134 1.70 -14.29 -6.50
CA PRO A 134 2.72 -14.94 -7.31
C PRO A 134 2.80 -16.43 -6.98
N MET A 135 3.28 -17.23 -7.91
CA MET A 135 3.51 -18.68 -7.83
C MET A 135 2.23 -19.53 -7.62
N TRP A 136 2.07 -20.50 -8.49
CA TRP A 136 0.91 -21.41 -8.49
C TRP A 136 0.80 -22.25 -7.21
N GLU A 137 1.91 -22.76 -6.71
CA GLU A 137 1.94 -23.53 -5.47
C GLU A 137 1.39 -22.74 -4.27
N ARG A 138 1.84 -21.48 -4.09
CA ARG A 138 1.33 -20.60 -3.03
C ARG A 138 -0.15 -20.31 -3.23
N LYS A 139 -0.56 -20.07 -4.46
CA LYS A 139 -1.97 -19.82 -4.83
C LYS A 139 -2.86 -20.99 -4.42
N ILE A 140 -2.50 -22.22 -4.80
CA ILE A 140 -3.25 -23.44 -4.43
C ILE A 140 -3.33 -23.58 -2.91
N ARG A 141 -2.20 -23.46 -2.20
CA ARG A 141 -2.14 -23.60 -0.75
C ARG A 141 -3.06 -22.60 -0.03
N VAL A 142 -3.03 -21.34 -0.45
CA VAL A 142 -3.82 -20.28 0.20
C VAL A 142 -5.30 -20.42 -0.15
N VAL A 143 -5.64 -20.69 -1.41
CA VAL A 143 -7.04 -20.86 -1.84
C VAL A 143 -7.65 -22.08 -1.17
N SER A 144 -6.96 -23.23 -1.11
CA SER A 144 -7.45 -24.41 -0.39
C SER A 144 -7.66 -24.12 1.10
N GLY A 145 -6.75 -23.38 1.75
CA GLY A 145 -6.92 -22.93 3.12
C GLY A 145 -8.16 -22.04 3.32
N TRP A 146 -8.49 -21.20 2.35
CA TRP A 146 -9.72 -20.40 2.40
C TRP A 146 -10.98 -21.25 2.28
N ILE A 147 -10.97 -22.27 1.40
CA ILE A 147 -12.08 -23.21 1.24
C ILE A 147 -12.29 -24.00 2.53
N TRP A 148 -11.23 -24.56 3.13
CA TRP A 148 -11.31 -25.25 4.41
C TRP A 148 -11.89 -24.37 5.51
N ASN A 149 -11.38 -23.15 5.68
CA ASN A 149 -11.88 -22.22 6.68
C ASN A 149 -13.34 -21.80 6.45
N PHE A 150 -13.80 -21.79 5.21
CA PHE A 150 -15.19 -21.50 4.88
C PHE A 150 -16.13 -22.68 5.24
N LEU A 151 -15.70 -23.92 4.96
CA LEU A 151 -16.51 -25.12 5.19
C LEU A 151 -16.50 -25.58 6.64
N LEU A 152 -15.32 -25.61 7.29
CA LEU A 152 -15.14 -26.21 8.60
C LEU A 152 -15.05 -25.19 9.74
N ARG A 153 -15.20 -23.89 9.40
CA ARG A 153 -14.92 -22.76 10.31
C ARG A 153 -13.44 -22.69 10.69
N ARG A 154 -13.05 -21.57 11.28
CA ARG A 154 -11.68 -21.31 11.67
C ARG A 154 -11.48 -21.72 13.12
N ASP A 155 -10.43 -22.49 13.40
CA ASP A 155 -9.96 -22.67 14.76
C ASP A 155 -9.52 -21.35 15.35
N ILE A 156 -10.15 -20.96 16.46
CA ILE A 156 -9.75 -19.79 17.22
C ILE A 156 -8.83 -20.28 18.33
N VAL A 157 -7.53 -20.15 18.14
CA VAL A 157 -6.56 -20.39 19.19
C VAL A 157 -6.48 -19.15 20.07
N ALA A 158 -7.00 -19.22 21.28
CA ALA A 158 -6.82 -18.19 22.29
C ALA A 158 -5.47 -18.40 22.99
N ILE A 159 -4.49 -17.57 22.64
CA ILE A 159 -3.21 -17.54 23.36
C ILE A 159 -3.40 -16.68 24.60
N SER A 160 -3.11 -17.23 25.79
CA SER A 160 -3.30 -16.54 27.07
C SER A 160 -2.57 -15.19 27.15
N ALA A 161 -1.42 -15.08 26.48
CA ALA A 161 -0.65 -13.83 26.35
C ALA A 161 -1.38 -12.72 25.57
N THR A 162 -2.45 -13.04 24.82
CA THR A 162 -3.24 -12.07 24.05
C THR A 162 -4.56 -11.71 24.72
N LYS A 163 -4.82 -12.19 25.96
CA LYS A 163 -6.02 -11.81 26.71
C LYS A 163 -6.11 -10.29 26.94
N ASP A 164 -4.94 -9.66 27.11
CA ASP A 164 -4.81 -8.21 27.18
C ASP A 164 -3.87 -7.69 26.11
N PRO A 165 -4.30 -7.66 24.82
CA PRO A 165 -3.44 -7.29 23.70
C PRO A 165 -2.93 -5.83 23.77
N ARG A 166 -3.57 -5.00 24.59
CA ARG A 166 -3.17 -3.61 24.81
C ARG A 166 -2.20 -3.42 25.97
N LEU A 167 -1.97 -4.44 26.81
CA LEU A 167 -1.11 -4.32 27.98
C LEU A 167 0.33 -3.97 27.59
N ALA A 168 0.89 -4.67 26.62
CA ALA A 168 2.24 -4.40 26.11
C ALA A 168 2.35 -2.99 25.54
N PHE A 169 1.35 -2.54 24.80
CA PHE A 169 1.29 -1.20 24.24
C PHE A 169 1.13 -0.13 25.32
N ALA A 170 0.24 -0.33 26.28
CA ALA A 170 0.03 0.58 27.40
C ALA A 170 1.29 0.71 28.27
N THR A 171 1.96 -0.41 28.56
CA THR A 171 3.21 -0.44 29.31
C THR A 171 4.34 0.29 28.58
N PHE A 172 4.41 0.15 27.25
CA PHE A 172 5.40 0.86 26.45
C PHE A 172 5.10 2.37 26.36
N ALA A 173 3.83 2.74 26.18
CA ALA A 173 3.39 4.14 26.09
C ALA A 173 3.55 4.90 27.40
N SER A 174 3.52 4.20 28.55
CA SER A 174 3.71 4.80 29.88
C SER A 174 5.19 4.95 30.29
N ARG A 175 6.15 4.47 29.50
CA ARG A 175 7.57 4.67 29.79
C ARG A 175 7.94 6.16 29.61
N PRO A 176 8.65 6.75 30.59
CA PRO A 176 9.18 8.12 30.44
C PRO A 176 10.06 8.18 29.20
N LYS A 177 9.92 9.25 28.42
CA LYS A 177 10.85 9.52 27.33
C LYS A 177 12.23 9.79 27.95
N ALA A 178 13.21 8.96 27.60
CA ALA A 178 14.61 9.19 27.97
C ALA A 178 15.14 10.41 27.23
#